data_72743fa1e970f7ed3ad0a6f38b21fe64
#
_entry.id   72743fa1e970f7ed3ad0a6f38b21fe64
#
_cell.length_a   1.000
_cell.length_b   1.000
_cell.length_c   1.000
_cell.angle_alpha   90.00
_cell.angle_beta   90.00
_cell.angle_gamma   90.00
#
_symmetry.space_group_name_H-M   'P 1'
#
loop_
_entity.id
_entity.type
_entity.pdbx_description
1 polymer ?
#
loop_
_entity_poly.entity_id
_entity_poly.type
_entity_poly.pdbx_seq_one_letter_code
_entity_poly.pdbx_strand_id
1 'polypeptide(L)'
;MERVCECYSIFNEDCCLVNMEAMIALVHRHLLLPPILLPLALLLPRCTLAAQSSTGNWMNVGVQTAEVVRLPQPQYLIGASPLCTQISGLSPGQTKLCQLYQDHMSGVGRGARAGIAECQWQFRHRRWNCSTAHDSSLFGPMLKIASREAAFAHAIGAAGVVHAISRACRDGQLSSCGCSRTGRPRDLNRDWIWGGCGDNLEYGYKFTQGFVDVREREKNYRRGSREQGRSLMNLHNNEAGRRAVIKKSRVTCKCHGVSGSCSLITCWQQLAPFREIGDYVKDKYDGATEVRVNRRGRLQIRDPRFNKPTANDLVYIDDSPNYCIRNMSVGSLGTQGRLCNRTSQGMDGCNLMCCGRGYNTQKTMIRERCDCKFHWCCYVDCKICVKTVDVHTCK
;
A
#
# COMPACT_ATOMS: atom_id res chain seq x y z
N MET A 1 -19.70 -20.04 41.24
CA MET A 1 -20.13 -19.62 39.88
C MET A 1 -19.40 -18.35 39.47
N GLU A 2 -18.09 -18.30 39.79
CA GLU A 2 -17.21 -17.14 39.53
C GLU A 2 -15.80 -17.67 39.26
N ARG A 3 -15.55 -18.26 38.08
CA ARG A 3 -14.23 -18.57 37.51
C ARG A 3 -14.35 -19.06 36.07
N VAL A 4 -14.95 -18.29 35.18
CA VAL A 4 -14.98 -18.59 33.73
C VAL A 4 -14.79 -17.33 32.86
N CYS A 5 -14.17 -16.28 33.40
CA CYS A 5 -13.90 -15.05 32.61
C CYS A 5 -12.47 -14.56 32.73
N GLU A 6 -11.47 -15.46 32.73
CA GLU A 6 -10.05 -15.05 32.58
C GLU A 6 -9.31 -15.97 31.60
N CYS A 7 -9.77 -15.99 30.37
CA CYS A 7 -8.99 -16.49 29.23
C CYS A 7 -9.16 -15.55 28.05
N TYR A 8 -8.84 -14.29 28.24
CA TYR A 8 -8.58 -13.34 27.16
C TYR A 8 -7.09 -13.08 27.10
N SER A 9 -6.53 -13.50 26.05
CA SER A 9 -5.18 -13.38 25.52
C SER A 9 -4.35 -14.67 25.66
N ILE A 10 -3.99 -15.15 24.51
CA ILE A 10 -3.01 -16.19 24.18
C ILE A 10 -3.65 -17.54 23.82
N PHE A 11 -3.45 -17.88 22.56
CA PHE A 11 -3.50 -19.19 21.89
C PHE A 11 -4.83 -19.71 21.29
N ASN A 12 -4.80 -19.70 19.95
CA ASN A 12 -4.90 -20.82 18.99
C ASN A 12 -6.18 -21.68 18.96
N GLU A 13 -6.48 -22.03 17.71
CA GLU A 13 -7.54 -22.87 17.19
C GLU A 13 -7.80 -24.20 17.92
N ASP A 14 -6.89 -24.67 18.75
CA ASP A 14 -7.04 -25.93 19.50
C ASP A 14 -8.05 -25.88 20.65
N CYS A 15 -8.41 -24.70 21.14
CA CYS A 15 -9.41 -24.56 22.21
C CYS A 15 -10.86 -24.81 21.73
N CYS A 16 -11.13 -24.67 20.44
CA CYS A 16 -12.48 -24.89 19.88
C CYS A 16 -12.77 -26.38 19.64
N LEU A 17 -11.75 -27.20 19.32
CA LEU A 17 -11.93 -28.64 19.08
C LEU A 17 -12.17 -29.42 20.36
N VAL A 18 -11.51 -29.08 21.45
CA VAL A 18 -11.71 -29.73 22.76
C VAL A 18 -13.11 -29.48 23.32
N ASN A 19 -13.71 -28.30 23.05
CA ASN A 19 -15.07 -28.00 23.48
C ASN A 19 -16.16 -28.71 22.64
N MET A 20 -15.86 -29.08 21.41
CA MET A 20 -16.83 -29.80 20.56
C MET A 20 -16.99 -31.27 20.99
N GLU A 21 -15.91 -31.96 21.37
CA GLU A 21 -15.98 -33.32 21.89
C GLU A 21 -16.65 -33.37 23.27
N ALA A 22 -16.39 -32.38 24.14
CA ALA A 22 -17.07 -32.26 25.43
C ALA A 22 -18.58 -31.98 25.29
N MET A 23 -19.00 -31.22 24.28
CA MET A 23 -20.41 -30.98 23.97
C MET A 23 -21.11 -32.24 23.41
N ILE A 24 -20.44 -33.00 22.55
CA ILE A 24 -21.01 -34.26 22.02
C ILE A 24 -21.16 -35.27 23.13
N ALA A 25 -20.22 -35.38 24.06
CA ALA A 25 -20.30 -36.25 25.22
C ALA A 25 -21.43 -35.85 26.20
N LEU A 26 -21.70 -34.54 26.35
CA LEU A 26 -22.81 -34.04 27.17
C LEU A 26 -24.18 -34.33 26.54
N VAL A 27 -24.30 -34.19 25.22
CA VAL A 27 -25.56 -34.47 24.50
C VAL A 27 -25.87 -35.98 24.54
N HIS A 28 -24.86 -36.86 24.44
CA HIS A 28 -25.07 -38.32 24.56
C HIS A 28 -25.47 -38.75 25.98
N ARG A 29 -25.09 -38.01 27.01
CA ARG A 29 -25.40 -38.33 28.40
C ARG A 29 -26.83 -37.87 28.84
N HIS A 30 -27.42 -36.91 28.12
CA HIS A 30 -28.74 -36.35 28.44
C HIS A 30 -29.92 -37.00 27.69
N LEU A 31 -29.65 -37.93 26.76
CA LEU A 31 -30.72 -38.70 26.05
C LEU A 31 -31.37 -39.80 26.89
N LEU A 32 -30.97 -39.94 28.16
CA LEU A 32 -31.50 -40.97 29.08
C LEU A 32 -32.30 -40.37 30.26
N LEU A 33 -32.74 -39.10 30.23
CA LEU A 33 -33.53 -38.45 31.28
C LEU A 33 -34.97 -38.16 30.82
N PRO A 34 -35.99 -38.27 31.71
CA PRO A 34 -37.39 -38.11 31.34
C PRO A 34 -37.78 -36.65 30.99
N PRO A 35 -38.89 -36.41 30.27
CA PRO A 35 -39.21 -35.19 29.51
C PRO A 35 -39.66 -33.95 30.32
N ILE A 36 -39.34 -33.82 31.59
CA ILE A 36 -39.81 -32.72 32.44
C ILE A 36 -38.88 -31.51 32.47
N LEU A 37 -37.69 -31.56 31.83
CA LEU A 37 -36.70 -30.44 31.87
C LEU A 37 -36.42 -29.80 30.49
N LEU A 38 -37.37 -29.87 29.57
CA LEU A 38 -37.22 -29.29 28.22
C LEU A 38 -37.26 -27.74 28.10
N PRO A 39 -37.73 -26.91 29.05
CA PRO A 39 -37.75 -25.47 28.85
C PRO A 39 -36.45 -24.74 29.19
N LEU A 40 -35.42 -25.41 29.76
CA LEU A 40 -34.16 -24.73 30.12
C LEU A 40 -33.07 -24.78 29.05
N ALA A 41 -33.24 -25.56 28.00
CA ALA A 41 -32.27 -25.69 26.92
C ALA A 41 -32.35 -24.57 25.85
N LEU A 42 -33.35 -23.68 25.92
CA LEU A 42 -33.55 -22.58 24.97
C LEU A 42 -32.90 -21.26 25.40
N LEU A 43 -32.16 -21.22 26.50
CA LEU A 43 -31.43 -20.04 27.01
C LEU A 43 -29.92 -20.12 26.80
N LEU A 44 -29.45 -21.01 25.94
CA LEU A 44 -28.05 -20.92 25.52
C LEU A 44 -27.86 -19.66 24.66
N PRO A 45 -26.90 -18.78 25.02
CA PRO A 45 -26.60 -17.63 24.19
C PRO A 45 -26.21 -18.12 22.79
N ARG A 46 -26.97 -17.68 21.79
CA ARG A 46 -26.53 -17.79 20.41
C ARG A 46 -25.17 -17.10 20.32
N CYS A 47 -24.08 -17.84 20.32
CA CYS A 47 -22.81 -17.36 19.83
C CYS A 47 -23.02 -16.98 18.35
N THR A 48 -23.48 -15.77 18.12
CA THR A 48 -23.30 -15.15 16.80
C THR A 48 -21.79 -15.06 16.62
N LEU A 49 -21.27 -15.92 15.76
CA LEU A 49 -19.96 -15.69 15.14
C LEU A 49 -20.04 -14.30 14.51
N ALA A 50 -19.69 -13.27 15.31
CA ALA A 50 -19.38 -11.97 14.76
C ALA A 50 -18.23 -12.20 13.80
N ALA A 51 -18.54 -12.21 12.50
CA ALA A 51 -17.53 -12.17 11.48
C ALA A 51 -16.62 -11.00 11.83
N GLN A 52 -15.43 -11.29 12.34
CA GLN A 52 -14.42 -10.28 12.60
C GLN A 52 -14.18 -9.60 11.27
N SER A 53 -14.74 -8.40 11.10
CA SER A 53 -14.44 -7.58 9.94
C SER A 53 -12.93 -7.36 9.99
N SER A 54 -12.21 -8.03 9.11
CA SER A 54 -10.76 -7.88 8.98
C SER A 54 -10.49 -6.39 8.74
N THR A 55 -10.00 -5.71 9.77
CA THR A 55 -9.65 -4.29 9.70
C THR A 55 -8.40 -4.05 8.82
N GLY A 56 -7.91 -5.09 8.16
CA GLY A 56 -6.76 -5.06 7.27
C GLY A 56 -7.02 -4.25 6.00
N ASN A 57 -5.94 -3.73 5.41
CA ASN A 57 -5.94 -3.06 4.12
C ASN A 57 -5.39 -4.02 3.05
N TRP A 58 -5.89 -3.93 1.81
CA TRP A 58 -5.40 -4.71 0.67
C TRP A 58 -3.88 -4.58 0.43
N MET A 59 -3.24 -3.47 0.83
CA MET A 59 -1.78 -3.31 0.74
C MET A 59 -1.01 -4.34 1.57
N ASN A 60 -1.66 -5.03 2.52
CA ASN A 60 -1.06 -6.15 3.25
C ASN A 60 -0.64 -7.30 2.32
N VAL A 61 -1.25 -7.41 1.14
CA VAL A 61 -0.81 -8.32 0.07
C VAL A 61 0.69 -8.15 -0.20
N GLY A 62 1.21 -6.94 -0.11
CA GLY A 62 2.63 -6.64 -0.31
C GLY A 62 3.56 -7.34 0.68
N VAL A 63 3.15 -7.51 1.92
CA VAL A 63 3.95 -8.20 2.96
C VAL A 63 3.71 -9.70 2.88
N GLN A 64 2.47 -10.12 2.86
CA GLN A 64 2.08 -11.53 2.94
C GLN A 64 2.51 -12.34 1.71
N THR A 65 2.43 -11.77 0.49
CA THR A 65 2.93 -12.49 -0.70
C THR A 65 4.45 -12.70 -0.70
N ALA A 66 5.21 -11.88 0.03
CA ALA A 66 6.65 -12.10 0.18
C ALA A 66 6.97 -13.32 1.06
N GLU A 67 6.13 -13.60 2.05
CA GLU A 67 6.27 -14.76 2.93
C GLU A 67 5.82 -16.04 2.21
N VAL A 68 4.69 -16.01 1.52
CA VAL A 68 4.15 -17.17 0.78
C VAL A 68 5.07 -17.59 -0.38
N VAL A 69 5.71 -16.65 -1.08
CA VAL A 69 6.66 -16.98 -2.17
C VAL A 69 7.96 -17.62 -1.64
N ARG A 70 8.30 -17.45 -0.36
CA ARG A 70 9.48 -18.08 0.27
C ARG A 70 9.20 -19.50 0.76
N LEU A 71 7.94 -19.91 0.88
CA LEU A 71 7.60 -21.29 1.21
C LEU A 71 7.80 -22.20 -0.03
N PRO A 72 8.40 -23.38 0.10
CA PRO A 72 8.46 -24.34 -0.99
C PRO A 72 7.04 -24.64 -1.45
N GLN A 73 6.77 -24.44 -2.73
CA GLN A 73 5.45 -24.64 -3.32
C GLN A 73 4.97 -26.06 -3.05
N PRO A 74 3.87 -26.29 -2.32
CA PRO A 74 3.25 -27.60 -2.29
C PRO A 74 2.69 -27.88 -3.68
N GLN A 75 3.13 -28.98 -4.26
CA GLN A 75 2.67 -29.47 -5.54
C GLN A 75 1.14 -29.62 -5.51
N TYR A 76 0.49 -28.99 -6.48
CA TYR A 76 -0.84 -29.27 -7.03
C TYR A 76 -1.84 -30.00 -6.11
N LEU A 77 -2.53 -29.28 -5.26
CA LEU A 77 -3.83 -29.72 -4.75
C LEU A 77 -4.91 -29.08 -5.63
N ILE A 78 -5.58 -29.92 -6.40
CA ILE A 78 -6.75 -29.59 -7.19
C ILE A 78 -7.88 -29.22 -6.20
N GLY A 79 -8.19 -27.94 -6.10
CA GLY A 79 -9.29 -27.40 -5.27
C GLY A 79 -8.90 -26.12 -4.57
N ALA A 80 -9.75 -25.12 -4.65
CA ALA A 80 -9.72 -23.80 -4.04
C ALA A 80 -8.32 -23.24 -3.66
N SER A 81 -7.84 -22.27 -4.40
CA SER A 81 -6.53 -21.67 -4.23
C SER A 81 -6.28 -21.21 -2.77
N PRO A 82 -5.35 -21.80 -2.05
CA PRO A 82 -5.07 -21.42 -0.66
C PRO A 82 -4.56 -19.99 -0.54
N LEU A 83 -3.99 -19.41 -1.60
CA LEU A 83 -3.43 -18.06 -1.61
C LEU A 83 -4.48 -16.99 -1.26
N CYS A 84 -5.64 -16.99 -1.90
CA CYS A 84 -6.65 -15.94 -1.72
C CYS A 84 -7.36 -16.00 -0.37
N THR A 85 -7.37 -17.13 0.28
CA THR A 85 -7.93 -17.31 1.64
C THR A 85 -6.91 -16.97 2.73
N GLN A 86 -5.63 -17.13 2.45
CA GLN A 86 -4.54 -16.81 3.38
C GLN A 86 -4.22 -15.31 3.43
N ILE A 87 -4.56 -14.55 2.37
CA ILE A 87 -4.32 -13.10 2.36
C ILE A 87 -5.37 -12.41 3.22
N SER A 88 -4.97 -11.94 4.38
CA SER A 88 -5.83 -11.13 5.26
C SER A 88 -6.00 -9.71 4.71
N GLY A 89 -7.16 -9.11 4.97
CA GLY A 89 -7.45 -7.70 4.64
C GLY A 89 -7.98 -7.45 3.23
N LEU A 90 -8.22 -8.48 2.43
CA LEU A 90 -9.00 -8.36 1.20
C LEU A 90 -10.49 -8.19 1.51
N SER A 91 -11.17 -7.36 0.73
CA SER A 91 -12.63 -7.27 0.76
C SER A 91 -13.27 -8.43 -0.01
N PRO A 92 -14.58 -8.70 0.18
CA PRO A 92 -15.25 -9.78 -0.56
C PRO A 92 -15.07 -9.67 -2.08
N GLY A 93 -15.17 -8.47 -2.64
CA GLY A 93 -14.94 -8.22 -4.06
C GLY A 93 -13.49 -8.45 -4.47
N GLN A 94 -12.53 -8.04 -3.64
CA GLN A 94 -11.11 -8.30 -3.88
C GLN A 94 -10.77 -9.79 -3.81
N THR A 95 -11.38 -10.54 -2.90
CA THR A 95 -11.21 -11.99 -2.81
C THR A 95 -11.71 -12.69 -4.07
N LYS A 96 -12.88 -12.30 -4.59
CA LYS A 96 -13.38 -12.82 -5.88
C LYS A 96 -12.44 -12.51 -7.04
N LEU A 97 -11.91 -11.28 -7.11
CA LEU A 97 -10.93 -10.91 -8.13
C LEU A 97 -9.61 -11.68 -7.96
N CYS A 98 -9.16 -11.93 -6.73
CA CYS A 98 -8.01 -12.77 -6.46
C CYS A 98 -8.22 -14.19 -7.02
N GLN A 99 -9.38 -14.80 -6.81
CA GLN A 99 -9.71 -16.13 -7.32
C GLN A 99 -9.72 -16.20 -8.85
N LEU A 100 -10.19 -15.15 -9.52
CA LEU A 100 -10.23 -15.05 -10.97
C LEU A 100 -8.86 -14.75 -11.60
N TYR A 101 -8.00 -14.00 -10.90
CA TYR A 101 -6.73 -13.50 -11.41
C TYR A 101 -5.57 -13.86 -10.47
N GLN A 102 -5.38 -15.13 -10.18
CA GLN A 102 -4.40 -15.61 -9.20
C GLN A 102 -2.96 -15.25 -9.58
N ASP A 103 -2.61 -15.35 -10.87
CA ASP A 103 -1.31 -14.99 -11.42
C ASP A 103 -0.98 -13.51 -11.23
N HIS A 104 -2.00 -12.63 -11.17
CA HIS A 104 -1.84 -11.20 -10.94
C HIS A 104 -1.44 -10.85 -9.51
N MET A 105 -1.74 -11.72 -8.53
CA MET A 105 -1.53 -11.39 -7.11
C MET A 105 -0.07 -11.18 -6.76
N SER A 106 0.85 -11.87 -7.43
CA SER A 106 2.28 -11.59 -7.29
C SER A 106 2.64 -10.18 -7.76
N GLY A 107 2.03 -9.72 -8.86
CA GLY A 107 2.15 -8.36 -9.39
C GLY A 107 1.55 -7.32 -8.45
N VAL A 108 0.35 -7.57 -7.90
CA VAL A 108 -0.29 -6.71 -6.89
C VAL A 108 0.60 -6.59 -5.66
N GLY A 109 1.15 -7.71 -5.17
CA GLY A 109 2.06 -7.72 -4.03
C GLY A 109 3.36 -6.93 -4.29
N ARG A 110 3.98 -7.10 -5.47
CA ARG A 110 5.14 -6.28 -5.86
C ARG A 110 4.80 -4.80 -5.92
N GLY A 111 3.65 -4.45 -6.50
CA GLY A 111 3.18 -3.07 -6.59
C GLY A 111 2.90 -2.44 -5.23
N ALA A 112 2.25 -3.17 -4.33
CA ALA A 112 2.00 -2.73 -2.96
C ALA A 112 3.31 -2.48 -2.19
N ARG A 113 4.29 -3.41 -2.28
CA ARG A 113 5.63 -3.22 -1.66
C ARG A 113 6.35 -2.00 -2.22
N ALA A 114 6.34 -1.83 -3.54
CA ALA A 114 6.94 -0.65 -4.17
C ALA A 114 6.29 0.65 -3.68
N GLY A 115 4.96 0.69 -3.57
CA GLY A 115 4.22 1.83 -3.03
C GLY A 115 4.58 2.14 -1.58
N ILE A 116 4.69 1.11 -0.73
CA ILE A 116 5.09 1.26 0.68
C ILE A 116 6.52 1.79 0.79
N ALA A 117 7.47 1.17 0.09
CA ALA A 117 8.87 1.58 0.10
C ALA A 117 9.04 3.01 -0.40
N GLU A 118 8.29 3.38 -1.44
CA GLU A 118 8.30 4.74 -1.96
C GLU A 118 7.69 5.74 -0.97
N CYS A 119 6.59 5.39 -0.31
CA CYS A 119 6.01 6.21 0.74
C CYS A 119 7.02 6.46 1.87
N GLN A 120 7.67 5.42 2.37
CA GLN A 120 8.69 5.53 3.41
C GLN A 120 9.87 6.42 2.97
N TRP A 121 10.28 6.32 1.72
CA TRP A 121 11.33 7.17 1.17
C TRP A 121 10.91 8.63 1.09
N GLN A 122 9.73 8.94 0.56
CA GLN A 122 9.24 10.31 0.38
C GLN A 122 9.03 11.04 1.72
N PHE A 123 8.69 10.29 2.77
CA PHE A 123 8.42 10.85 4.10
C PHE A 123 9.53 10.58 5.12
N ARG A 124 10.70 10.04 4.73
CA ARG A 124 11.79 9.69 5.65
C ARG A 124 12.26 10.83 6.56
N HIS A 125 12.13 12.06 6.09
CA HIS A 125 12.53 13.28 6.80
C HIS A 125 11.34 14.13 7.27
N ARG A 126 10.15 13.55 7.34
CA ARG A 126 8.94 14.20 7.85
C ARG A 126 8.57 13.63 9.22
N ARG A 127 7.78 14.37 10.01
CA ARG A 127 7.24 13.86 11.29
C ARG A 127 6.49 12.55 11.09
N TRP A 128 5.57 12.50 10.15
CA TRP A 128 5.03 11.25 9.65
C TRP A 128 6.00 10.65 8.63
N ASN A 129 6.51 9.48 8.90
CA ASN A 129 7.51 8.81 8.07
C ASN A 129 6.97 7.59 7.32
N CYS A 130 5.66 7.53 7.15
CA CYS A 130 4.99 6.39 6.51
C CYS A 130 5.35 5.05 7.19
N SER A 131 5.50 5.06 8.52
CA SER A 131 5.82 3.87 9.28
C SER A 131 4.68 2.87 9.21
N THR A 132 5.05 1.63 8.96
CA THR A 132 4.16 0.49 9.10
C THR A 132 4.28 0.01 10.54
N ALA A 133 3.18 0.00 11.29
CA ALA A 133 3.17 -0.60 12.62
C ALA A 133 3.52 -2.09 12.51
N HIS A 134 4.23 -2.63 13.50
CA HIS A 134 4.69 -4.03 13.53
C HIS A 134 3.56 -5.08 13.50
N ASP A 135 2.29 -4.66 13.59
CA ASP A 135 1.13 -5.53 13.52
C ASP A 135 0.48 -5.52 12.13
N SER A 136 -0.09 -6.64 11.78
CA SER A 136 -0.70 -7.11 10.54
C SER A 136 -1.58 -6.15 9.73
N SER A 137 -1.79 -4.90 10.14
CA SER A 137 -2.47 -3.87 9.36
C SER A 137 -1.52 -2.72 9.01
N LEU A 138 -0.77 -2.88 7.93
CA LEU A 138 -0.09 -1.76 7.28
C LEU A 138 -1.03 -0.57 7.17
N PHE A 139 -0.67 0.58 7.72
CA PHE A 139 -1.46 1.81 7.71
C PHE A 139 -2.86 1.75 8.40
N GLY A 140 -3.23 0.66 9.10
CA GLY A 140 -4.59 0.44 9.59
C GLY A 140 -5.28 1.65 10.24
N PRO A 141 -4.76 2.21 11.34
CA PRO A 141 -5.37 3.37 12.00
C PRO A 141 -5.31 4.65 11.16
N MET A 142 -4.20 4.92 10.48
CA MET A 142 -3.99 6.12 9.68
C MET A 142 -4.96 6.21 8.50
N LEU A 143 -5.24 5.10 7.82
CA LEU A 143 -6.19 5.06 6.70
C LEU A 143 -7.67 5.21 7.13
N LYS A 144 -7.96 5.13 8.43
CA LYS A 144 -9.30 5.45 8.95
C LYS A 144 -9.55 6.96 9.01
N ILE A 145 -8.49 7.76 8.97
CA ILE A 145 -8.53 9.23 8.95
C ILE A 145 -8.44 9.67 7.50
N ALA A 146 -9.33 10.56 7.08
CA ALA A 146 -9.33 11.07 5.71
C ALA A 146 -8.32 12.22 5.53
N SER A 147 -7.08 12.02 5.98
CA SER A 147 -6.01 13.00 5.99
C SER A 147 -5.20 13.05 4.69
N ARG A 148 -4.31 14.04 4.57
CA ARG A 148 -3.37 14.14 3.44
C ARG A 148 -2.47 12.91 3.31
N GLU A 149 -2.04 12.35 4.43
CA GLU A 149 -1.19 11.16 4.49
C GLU A 149 -1.92 9.94 3.94
N ALA A 150 -3.21 9.77 4.29
CA ALA A 150 -4.05 8.73 3.73
C ALA A 150 -4.25 8.92 2.22
N ALA A 151 -4.45 10.17 1.76
CA ALA A 151 -4.55 10.48 0.34
C ALA A 151 -3.31 10.04 -0.44
N PHE A 152 -2.12 10.37 0.08
CA PHE A 152 -0.85 9.93 -0.52
C PHE A 152 -0.72 8.41 -0.54
N ALA A 153 -1.01 7.73 0.58
CA ALA A 153 -0.89 6.28 0.68
C ALA A 153 -1.81 5.56 -0.33
N HIS A 154 -3.04 6.02 -0.50
CA HIS A 154 -3.95 5.50 -1.52
C HIS A 154 -3.43 5.72 -2.94
N ALA A 155 -2.95 6.91 -3.25
CA ALA A 155 -2.42 7.24 -4.57
C ALA A 155 -1.17 6.42 -4.92
N ILE A 156 -0.18 6.39 -4.02
CA ILE A 156 1.09 5.69 -4.30
C ILE A 156 0.90 4.16 -4.33
N GLY A 157 -0.01 3.62 -3.51
CA GLY A 157 -0.37 2.21 -3.54
C GLY A 157 -1.01 1.82 -4.88
N ALA A 158 -2.00 2.60 -5.35
CA ALA A 158 -2.63 2.39 -6.65
C ALA A 158 -1.62 2.53 -7.80
N ALA A 159 -0.74 3.54 -7.76
CA ALA A 159 0.33 3.73 -8.73
C ALA A 159 1.29 2.53 -8.78
N GLY A 160 1.65 1.97 -7.61
CA GLY A 160 2.52 0.80 -7.52
C GLY A 160 1.92 -0.43 -8.20
N VAL A 161 0.63 -0.68 -8.02
CA VAL A 161 -0.06 -1.80 -8.68
C VAL A 161 -0.11 -1.61 -10.19
N VAL A 162 -0.47 -0.41 -10.69
CA VAL A 162 -0.43 -0.12 -12.15
C VAL A 162 0.96 -0.40 -12.70
N HIS A 163 1.99 0.13 -12.06
CA HIS A 163 3.38 -0.01 -12.51
C HIS A 163 3.82 -1.49 -12.58
N ALA A 164 3.51 -2.27 -11.53
CA ALA A 164 3.92 -3.67 -11.46
C ALA A 164 3.14 -4.56 -12.44
N ILE A 165 1.83 -4.36 -12.59
CA ILE A 165 1.00 -5.13 -13.53
C ILE A 165 1.34 -4.80 -14.98
N SER A 166 1.52 -3.51 -15.32
CA SER A 166 1.90 -3.10 -16.68
C SER A 166 3.21 -3.72 -17.12
N ARG A 167 4.20 -3.81 -16.21
CA ARG A 167 5.48 -4.46 -16.45
C ARG A 167 5.34 -5.97 -16.57
N ALA A 168 4.55 -6.60 -15.67
CA ALA A 168 4.31 -8.04 -15.70
C ALA A 168 3.64 -8.49 -17.02
N CYS A 169 2.73 -7.67 -17.58
CA CYS A 169 2.16 -7.90 -18.91
C CYS A 169 3.24 -7.87 -20.00
N ARG A 170 4.09 -6.84 -20.01
CA ARG A 170 5.20 -6.74 -20.97
C ARG A 170 6.14 -7.94 -20.88
N ASP A 171 6.46 -8.37 -19.66
CA ASP A 171 7.40 -9.44 -19.38
C ASP A 171 6.77 -10.84 -19.60
N GLY A 172 5.51 -10.93 -20.07
CA GLY A 172 4.81 -12.19 -20.32
C GLY A 172 4.51 -13.04 -19.07
N GLN A 173 4.50 -12.40 -17.91
CA GLN A 173 4.25 -13.10 -16.62
C GLN A 173 2.76 -13.36 -16.35
N LEU A 174 1.88 -12.73 -17.11
CA LEU A 174 0.43 -12.83 -16.93
C LEU A 174 -0.22 -13.39 -18.20
N SER A 175 -1.13 -14.34 -18.01
CA SER A 175 -1.78 -15.06 -19.12
C SER A 175 -2.81 -14.21 -19.89
N SER A 176 -3.39 -13.21 -19.23
CA SER A 176 -4.51 -12.40 -19.76
C SER A 176 -4.07 -11.10 -20.47
N CYS A 177 -2.78 -10.82 -20.54
CA CYS A 177 -2.25 -9.62 -21.19
C CYS A 177 -0.86 -9.88 -21.81
N GLY A 178 -0.40 -8.92 -22.59
CA GLY A 178 0.92 -8.96 -23.23
C GLY A 178 1.44 -7.54 -23.43
N CYS A 179 2.31 -7.35 -24.41
CA CYS A 179 2.85 -6.04 -24.77
C CYS A 179 1.76 -5.02 -25.06
N SER A 180 2.08 -3.74 -24.86
CA SER A 180 1.18 -2.64 -25.18
C SER A 180 0.75 -2.69 -26.65
N ARG A 181 -0.55 -2.47 -26.89
CA ARG A 181 -1.13 -2.29 -28.22
C ARG A 181 -1.45 -0.82 -28.52
N THR A 182 -0.89 0.10 -27.73
CA THR A 182 -1.10 1.55 -27.92
C THR A 182 -0.64 1.97 -29.31
N GLY A 183 -1.45 2.72 -30.01
CA GLY A 183 -1.14 3.24 -31.32
C GLY A 183 0.06 4.19 -31.32
N ARG A 184 0.65 4.41 -32.48
CA ARG A 184 1.78 5.32 -32.67
C ARG A 184 1.41 6.73 -32.22
N PRO A 185 2.23 7.41 -31.40
CA PRO A 185 2.06 8.82 -31.05
C PRO A 185 2.10 9.71 -32.32
N ARG A 186 1.29 10.77 -32.34
CA ARG A 186 1.21 11.68 -33.49
C ARG A 186 2.45 12.54 -33.68
N ASP A 187 3.16 12.80 -32.60
CA ASP A 187 4.39 13.61 -32.51
C ASP A 187 5.67 12.81 -32.76
N LEU A 188 5.56 11.49 -32.95
CA LEU A 188 6.69 10.65 -33.26
C LEU A 188 7.18 10.87 -34.71
N ASN A 189 8.49 11.03 -34.91
CA ASN A 189 9.10 11.19 -36.24
C ASN A 189 8.69 10.05 -37.17
N ARG A 190 8.25 10.37 -38.38
CA ARG A 190 7.70 9.43 -39.37
C ARG A 190 8.66 8.31 -39.76
N ASP A 191 9.96 8.57 -39.74
CA ASP A 191 11.01 7.61 -40.09
C ASP A 191 11.32 6.60 -39.00
N TRP A 192 10.82 6.83 -37.78
CA TRP A 192 11.03 5.94 -36.65
C TRP A 192 9.95 4.87 -36.59
N ILE A 193 10.33 3.64 -36.32
CA ILE A 193 9.40 2.51 -36.24
C ILE A 193 8.73 2.52 -34.85
N TRP A 194 7.41 2.59 -34.85
CA TRP A 194 6.64 2.34 -33.65
C TRP A 194 6.36 0.84 -33.51
N GLY A 195 6.91 0.21 -32.46
CA GLY A 195 6.81 -1.23 -32.28
C GLY A 195 7.58 -1.70 -31.06
N GLY A 196 7.94 -2.96 -31.05
CA GLY A 196 8.56 -3.58 -29.89
C GLY A 196 7.53 -3.90 -28.79
N CYS A 197 8.02 -4.42 -27.68
CA CYS A 197 7.20 -4.80 -26.54
C CYS A 197 7.21 -3.67 -25.47
N GLY A 198 6.28 -2.74 -25.57
CA GLY A 198 6.08 -1.66 -24.60
C GLY A 198 5.32 -2.12 -23.35
N ASP A 199 5.45 -1.34 -22.27
CA ASP A 199 4.69 -1.57 -21.03
C ASP A 199 3.18 -1.38 -21.27
N ASN A 200 2.36 -2.32 -20.81
CA ASN A 200 0.91 -2.30 -21.05
C ASN A 200 0.16 -1.48 -19.99
N LEU A 201 0.26 -0.15 -20.13
CA LEU A 201 -0.36 0.80 -19.20
C LEU A 201 -1.88 0.70 -19.17
N GLU A 202 -2.52 0.45 -20.29
CA GLU A 202 -3.97 0.37 -20.38
C GLU A 202 -4.51 -0.81 -19.56
N TYR A 203 -3.92 -1.96 -19.71
CA TYR A 203 -4.28 -3.14 -18.93
C TYR A 203 -4.00 -2.93 -17.45
N GLY A 204 -2.80 -2.47 -17.10
CA GLY A 204 -2.43 -2.18 -15.72
C GLY A 204 -3.37 -1.19 -15.04
N TYR A 205 -3.78 -0.14 -15.75
CA TYR A 205 -4.75 0.84 -15.27
C TYR A 205 -6.12 0.20 -15.00
N LYS A 206 -6.69 -0.52 -15.98
CA LYS A 206 -8.02 -1.14 -15.89
C LYS A 206 -8.08 -2.21 -14.80
N PHE A 207 -7.08 -3.08 -14.73
CA PHE A 207 -6.99 -4.09 -13.68
C PHE A 207 -6.91 -3.45 -12.29
N THR A 208 -6.04 -2.45 -12.11
CA THR A 208 -5.89 -1.76 -10.83
C THR A 208 -7.16 -1.03 -10.43
N GLN A 209 -7.87 -0.40 -11.37
CA GLN A 209 -9.16 0.23 -11.11
C GLN A 209 -10.18 -0.80 -10.59
N GLY A 210 -10.27 -1.96 -11.23
CA GLY A 210 -11.14 -3.05 -10.77
C GLY A 210 -10.77 -3.53 -9.37
N PHE A 211 -9.49 -3.88 -9.15
CA PHE A 211 -9.05 -4.52 -7.91
C PHE A 211 -9.00 -3.58 -6.71
N VAL A 212 -8.48 -2.36 -6.87
CA VAL A 212 -8.30 -1.43 -5.75
C VAL A 212 -9.61 -0.73 -5.39
N ASP A 213 -10.37 -0.30 -6.40
CA ASP A 213 -11.57 0.49 -6.17
C ASP A 213 -12.78 -0.33 -5.73
N VAL A 214 -12.82 -1.65 -5.99
CA VAL A 214 -13.96 -2.51 -5.62
C VAL A 214 -14.24 -2.43 -4.12
N ARG A 215 -13.19 -2.38 -3.29
CA ARG A 215 -13.30 -2.27 -1.83
C ARG A 215 -14.13 -1.07 -1.37
N GLU A 216 -14.01 0.05 -2.07
CA GLU A 216 -14.77 1.25 -1.73
C GLU A 216 -16.16 1.26 -2.41
N ARG A 217 -16.30 0.61 -3.56
CA ARG A 217 -17.54 0.58 -4.33
C ARG A 217 -18.56 -0.44 -3.80
N GLU A 218 -18.11 -1.50 -3.15
CA GLU A 218 -18.99 -2.53 -2.57
C GLU A 218 -19.68 -2.10 -1.27
N LYS A 219 -19.25 -0.96 -0.69
CA LYS A 219 -19.81 -0.43 0.54
C LYS A 219 -20.95 0.56 0.25
N ASN A 220 -22.09 0.28 0.84
CA ASN A 220 -23.25 1.16 0.77
C ASN A 220 -23.26 2.11 1.97
N TYR A 221 -22.87 3.35 1.74
CA TYR A 221 -22.92 4.39 2.76
C TYR A 221 -24.14 5.30 2.60
N ARG A 222 -24.63 5.86 3.72
CA ARG A 222 -25.67 6.89 3.71
C ARG A 222 -25.17 8.10 2.91
N ARG A 223 -26.01 8.59 2.00
CA ARG A 223 -25.70 9.75 1.16
C ARG A 223 -25.36 10.97 2.02
N GLY A 224 -24.23 11.62 1.74
CA GLY A 224 -23.74 12.78 2.45
C GLY A 224 -23.08 12.46 3.80
N SER A 225 -22.91 11.18 4.16
CA SER A 225 -22.22 10.79 5.40
C SER A 225 -20.70 10.99 5.28
N ARG A 226 -20.02 11.04 6.41
CA ARG A 226 -18.56 11.15 6.49
C ARG A 226 -17.88 9.94 5.89
N GLU A 227 -18.45 8.76 6.09
CA GLU A 227 -17.96 7.49 5.52
C GLU A 227 -18.04 7.48 4.00
N GLN A 228 -19.16 7.99 3.43
CA GLN A 228 -19.26 8.19 1.99
C GLN A 228 -18.22 9.18 1.48
N GLY A 229 -18.01 10.28 2.20
CA GLY A 229 -16.97 11.27 1.85
C GLY A 229 -15.59 10.65 1.79
N ARG A 230 -15.23 9.84 2.80
CA ARG A 230 -13.94 9.13 2.83
C ARG A 230 -13.80 8.14 1.68
N SER A 231 -14.84 7.37 1.38
CA SER A 231 -14.83 6.44 0.25
C SER A 231 -14.61 7.16 -1.08
N LEU A 232 -15.32 8.27 -1.32
CA LEU A 232 -15.12 9.09 -2.53
C LEU A 232 -13.73 9.71 -2.61
N MET A 233 -13.18 10.15 -1.47
CA MET A 233 -11.81 10.64 -1.38
C MET A 233 -10.80 9.54 -1.75
N ASN A 234 -10.97 8.34 -1.22
CA ASN A 234 -10.11 7.20 -1.51
C ASN A 234 -10.14 6.85 -3.01
N LEU A 235 -11.33 6.77 -3.61
CA LEU A 235 -11.49 6.54 -5.06
C LEU A 235 -10.83 7.63 -5.90
N HIS A 236 -10.98 8.90 -5.52
CA HIS A 236 -10.35 10.02 -6.21
C HIS A 236 -8.82 9.93 -6.14
N ASN A 237 -8.25 9.65 -4.97
CA ASN A 237 -6.81 9.54 -4.78
C ASN A 237 -6.22 8.28 -5.44
N ASN A 238 -6.94 7.15 -5.46
CA ASN A 238 -6.56 5.98 -6.25
C ASN A 238 -6.46 6.35 -7.74
N GLU A 239 -7.43 7.10 -8.25
CA GLU A 239 -7.42 7.57 -9.64
C GLU A 239 -6.24 8.50 -9.92
N ALA A 240 -5.94 9.45 -9.03
CA ALA A 240 -4.79 10.35 -9.16
C ALA A 240 -3.47 9.55 -9.22
N GLY A 241 -3.33 8.51 -8.41
CA GLY A 241 -2.18 7.62 -8.44
C GLY A 241 -2.05 6.84 -9.75
N ARG A 242 -3.14 6.26 -10.26
CA ARG A 242 -3.15 5.58 -11.56
C ARG A 242 -2.76 6.53 -12.70
N ARG A 243 -3.30 7.73 -12.72
CA ARG A 243 -2.98 8.76 -13.70
C ARG A 243 -1.55 9.26 -13.63
N ALA A 244 -0.95 9.29 -12.43
CA ALA A 244 0.45 9.65 -12.24
C ALA A 244 1.38 8.73 -13.05
N VAL A 245 1.11 7.42 -13.08
CA VAL A 245 1.87 6.45 -13.87
C VAL A 245 1.77 6.74 -15.35
N ILE A 246 0.56 6.98 -15.86
CA ILE A 246 0.34 7.31 -17.26
C ILE A 246 1.05 8.62 -17.64
N LYS A 247 0.90 9.66 -16.79
CA LYS A 247 1.46 10.99 -17.05
C LYS A 247 2.99 11.00 -17.07
N LYS A 248 3.64 10.13 -16.29
CA LYS A 248 5.10 10.01 -16.24
C LYS A 248 5.65 9.00 -17.23
N SER A 249 4.81 8.18 -17.86
CA SER A 249 5.26 7.27 -18.92
C SER A 249 5.78 8.07 -20.13
N ARG A 250 6.72 7.50 -20.85
CA ARG A 250 7.39 8.16 -21.96
C ARG A 250 7.63 7.21 -23.13
N VAL A 251 7.78 7.78 -24.29
CA VAL A 251 8.28 7.06 -25.45
C VAL A 251 9.79 6.91 -25.32
N THR A 252 10.27 5.70 -25.47
CA THR A 252 11.71 5.38 -25.48
C THR A 252 12.06 4.78 -26.83
N CYS A 253 13.22 5.12 -27.36
CA CYS A 253 13.68 4.66 -28.65
C CYS A 253 15.07 4.01 -28.52
N LYS A 254 15.34 3.04 -29.40
CA LYS A 254 16.64 2.38 -29.52
C LYS A 254 17.10 2.39 -30.98
N CYS A 255 18.36 2.74 -31.16
CA CYS A 255 19.03 2.67 -32.44
C CYS A 255 19.52 1.25 -32.70
N HIS A 256 19.41 0.75 -33.96
CA HIS A 256 19.74 -0.60 -34.37
C HIS A 256 20.70 -0.66 -35.56
N GLY A 257 21.35 0.45 -35.94
CA GLY A 257 22.30 0.48 -37.02
C GLY A 257 23.64 -0.18 -36.67
N VAL A 258 24.47 -0.37 -37.68
CA VAL A 258 25.86 -0.89 -37.55
C VAL A 258 26.63 -0.02 -36.55
N SER A 259 27.34 -0.65 -35.62
CA SER A 259 28.06 0.03 -34.53
C SER A 259 27.20 0.95 -33.66
N GLY A 260 25.88 0.64 -33.57
CA GLY A 260 24.95 1.44 -32.79
C GLY A 260 24.48 2.73 -33.49
N SER A 261 24.72 2.89 -34.79
CA SER A 261 24.21 4.02 -35.55
C SER A 261 22.70 4.07 -35.55
N CYS A 262 22.11 5.25 -35.68
CA CYS A 262 20.69 5.47 -35.70
C CYS A 262 20.05 5.42 -37.10
N SER A 263 20.58 4.56 -37.99
CA SER A 263 19.98 4.31 -39.31
C SER A 263 18.63 3.62 -39.23
N LEU A 264 18.39 2.82 -38.19
CA LEU A 264 17.10 2.21 -37.85
C LEU A 264 16.80 2.50 -36.40
N ILE A 265 15.62 3.07 -36.13
CA ILE A 265 15.18 3.43 -34.78
C ILE A 265 13.83 2.79 -34.49
N THR A 266 13.75 2.05 -33.40
CA THR A 266 12.48 1.48 -32.89
C THR A 266 12.10 2.16 -31.60
N CYS A 267 10.84 2.59 -31.48
CA CYS A 267 10.29 3.31 -30.33
C CYS A 267 9.10 2.55 -29.72
N TRP A 268 8.96 2.63 -28.42
CA TRP A 268 7.86 2.00 -27.67
C TRP A 268 7.49 2.81 -26.45
N GLN A 269 6.33 2.51 -25.86
CA GLN A 269 5.88 3.08 -24.59
C GLN A 269 6.62 2.41 -23.42
N GLN A 270 7.19 3.22 -22.53
CA GLN A 270 7.94 2.77 -21.37
C GLN A 270 7.46 3.44 -20.08
N LEU A 271 7.37 2.66 -18.99
CA LEU A 271 7.17 3.18 -17.64
C LEU A 271 8.36 4.01 -17.19
N ALA A 272 8.09 5.12 -16.50
CA ALA A 272 9.13 5.82 -15.77
C ALA A 272 9.60 5.00 -14.56
N PRO A 273 10.84 5.24 -14.07
CA PRO A 273 11.26 4.74 -12.76
C PRO A 273 10.23 5.11 -11.68
N PHE A 274 9.94 4.18 -10.77
CA PHE A 274 8.87 4.40 -9.79
C PHE A 274 9.15 5.58 -8.86
N ARG A 275 10.43 5.93 -8.65
CA ARG A 275 10.88 7.13 -7.95
C ARG A 275 10.33 8.42 -8.57
N GLU A 276 10.40 8.58 -9.89
CA GLU A 276 9.86 9.75 -10.59
C GLU A 276 8.34 9.88 -10.44
N ILE A 277 7.64 8.74 -10.33
CA ILE A 277 6.20 8.71 -10.05
C ILE A 277 5.95 9.13 -8.60
N GLY A 278 6.77 8.61 -7.67
CA GLY A 278 6.72 8.98 -6.26
C GLY A 278 6.93 10.48 -6.03
N ASP A 279 7.95 11.06 -6.67
CA ASP A 279 8.24 12.50 -6.61
C ASP A 279 7.03 13.32 -7.13
N TYR A 280 6.44 12.92 -8.26
CA TYR A 280 5.26 13.58 -8.80
C TYR A 280 4.04 13.49 -7.85
N VAL A 281 3.78 12.31 -7.27
CA VAL A 281 2.67 12.16 -6.31
C VAL A 281 2.96 12.95 -5.02
N LYS A 282 4.24 13.09 -4.64
CA LYS A 282 4.66 13.91 -3.49
C LYS A 282 4.40 15.40 -3.72
N ASP A 283 4.67 15.92 -4.92
CA ASP A 283 4.31 17.29 -5.29
C ASP A 283 2.79 17.51 -5.18
N LYS A 284 2.00 16.51 -5.59
CA LYS A 284 0.53 16.54 -5.46
C LYS A 284 0.07 16.48 -3.99
N TYR A 285 0.80 15.78 -3.12
CA TYR A 285 0.55 15.78 -1.68
C TYR A 285 0.80 17.15 -1.06
N ASP A 286 1.90 17.83 -1.43
CA ASP A 286 2.22 19.14 -0.89
C ASP A 286 1.17 20.19 -1.35
N GLY A 287 0.58 20.03 -2.54
CA GLY A 287 -0.52 20.84 -3.08
C GLY A 287 -1.93 20.26 -2.90
N ALA A 288 -2.13 19.28 -2.00
CA ALA A 288 -3.43 18.65 -1.83
C ALA A 288 -4.53 19.61 -1.37
N THR A 289 -5.74 19.43 -1.91
CA THR A 289 -6.89 20.31 -1.67
C THR A 289 -7.83 19.73 -0.63
N GLU A 290 -8.25 20.58 0.33
CA GLU A 290 -9.26 20.21 1.32
C GLU A 290 -10.65 20.21 0.68
N VAL A 291 -11.38 19.09 0.88
CA VAL A 291 -12.72 18.90 0.34
C VAL A 291 -13.71 18.47 1.43
N ARG A 292 -15.00 18.65 1.16
CA ARG A 292 -16.09 18.14 2.01
C ARG A 292 -17.10 17.39 1.15
N VAL A 293 -17.83 16.46 1.76
CA VAL A 293 -18.97 15.85 1.09
C VAL A 293 -20.19 16.76 1.25
N ASN A 294 -20.91 17.01 0.15
CA ASN A 294 -22.15 17.76 0.18
C ASN A 294 -23.37 16.82 0.40
N ARG A 295 -24.55 17.42 0.67
CA ARG A 295 -25.79 16.66 0.87
C ARG A 295 -26.20 15.80 -0.36
N ARG A 296 -25.69 16.12 -1.54
CA ARG A 296 -25.91 15.37 -2.79
C ARG A 296 -24.92 14.19 -2.93
N GLY A 297 -24.04 13.93 -1.94
CA GLY A 297 -23.07 12.85 -1.97
C GLY A 297 -21.94 13.07 -2.98
N ARG A 298 -21.48 14.31 -3.17
CA ARG A 298 -20.36 14.67 -4.05
C ARG A 298 -19.29 15.42 -3.29
N LEU A 299 -18.02 15.23 -3.64
CA LEU A 299 -16.93 16.03 -3.12
C LEU A 299 -17.01 17.46 -3.65
N GLN A 300 -16.84 18.41 -2.74
CA GLN A 300 -16.83 19.84 -3.01
C GLN A 300 -15.66 20.47 -2.25
N ILE A 301 -14.99 21.44 -2.85
CA ILE A 301 -13.94 22.22 -2.18
C ILE A 301 -14.50 22.84 -0.90
N ARG A 302 -13.68 22.85 0.15
CA ARG A 302 -14.07 23.49 1.40
C ARG A 302 -13.99 25.02 1.30
N ASP A 303 -12.89 25.54 0.77
CA ASP A 303 -12.68 26.97 0.55
C ASP A 303 -12.76 27.33 -0.94
N PRO A 304 -13.78 28.12 -1.35
CA PRO A 304 -13.99 28.48 -2.75
C PRO A 304 -12.85 29.30 -3.40
N ARG A 305 -11.94 29.85 -2.59
CA ARG A 305 -10.80 30.64 -3.10
C ARG A 305 -9.75 29.75 -3.80
N PHE A 306 -9.75 28.45 -3.52
CA PHE A 306 -8.83 27.54 -4.19
C PHE A 306 -9.44 27.02 -5.51
N ASN A 307 -8.56 26.65 -6.43
CA ASN A 307 -8.96 26.00 -7.68
C ASN A 307 -9.58 24.63 -7.44
N LYS A 308 -10.53 24.26 -8.30
CA LYS A 308 -11.12 22.91 -8.23
C LYS A 308 -10.05 21.85 -8.50
N PRO A 309 -9.90 20.83 -7.62
CA PRO A 309 -8.97 19.75 -7.88
C PRO A 309 -9.36 18.97 -9.13
N THR A 310 -8.38 18.67 -9.94
CA THR A 310 -8.51 17.79 -11.09
C THR A 310 -8.38 16.33 -10.67
N ALA A 311 -8.64 15.39 -11.57
CA ALA A 311 -8.42 13.97 -11.30
C ALA A 311 -6.93 13.58 -11.11
N ASN A 312 -6.01 14.53 -11.29
CA ASN A 312 -4.56 14.32 -11.05
C ASN A 312 -4.11 14.90 -9.70
N ASP A 313 -4.96 15.62 -9.00
CA ASP A 313 -4.62 16.29 -7.74
C ASP A 313 -5.11 15.43 -6.57
N LEU A 314 -4.39 15.48 -5.43
CA LEU A 314 -4.82 14.79 -4.24
C LEU A 314 -5.83 15.64 -3.46
N VAL A 315 -6.76 14.96 -2.81
CA VAL A 315 -7.77 15.59 -1.97
C VAL A 315 -7.83 14.94 -0.59
N TYR A 316 -8.18 15.70 0.45
CA TYR A 316 -8.36 15.23 1.81
C TYR A 316 -9.56 15.90 2.47
N ILE A 317 -10.06 15.33 3.57
CA ILE A 317 -11.25 15.82 4.29
C ILE A 317 -10.90 16.23 5.71
N ASP A 318 -10.05 15.46 6.38
CA ASP A 318 -9.70 15.65 7.78
C ASP A 318 -8.29 16.24 7.88
N ASP A 319 -8.07 17.06 8.90
CA ASP A 319 -6.74 17.54 9.24
C ASP A 319 -5.80 16.41 9.63
N SER A 320 -4.50 16.60 9.36
CA SER A 320 -3.47 15.63 9.73
C SER A 320 -3.36 15.50 11.26
N PRO A 321 -3.24 14.29 11.80
CA PRO A 321 -3.01 14.08 13.22
C PRO A 321 -1.70 14.69 13.70
N ASN A 322 -1.57 14.85 15.02
CA ASN A 322 -0.31 15.27 15.62
C ASN A 322 0.70 14.10 15.61
N TYR A 323 1.63 14.14 14.67
CA TYR A 323 2.70 13.14 14.54
C TYR A 323 3.91 13.38 15.45
N CYS A 324 3.90 14.40 16.31
CA CYS A 324 4.96 14.62 17.29
C CYS A 324 4.94 13.64 18.44
N ILE A 325 3.75 13.14 18.78
CA ILE A 325 3.51 12.29 19.95
C ILE A 325 3.16 10.88 19.44
N ARG A 326 3.66 9.87 20.16
CA ARG A 326 3.27 8.47 19.90
C ARG A 326 1.79 8.28 20.25
N ASN A 327 1.00 7.92 19.24
CA ASN A 327 -0.40 7.59 19.39
C ASN A 327 -0.80 6.52 18.36
N MET A 328 -0.92 5.28 18.84
CA MET A 328 -1.21 4.13 17.97
C MET A 328 -2.63 4.18 17.39
N SER A 329 -3.58 4.87 18.05
CA SER A 329 -4.95 4.97 17.54
C SER A 329 -5.06 5.77 16.23
N VAL A 330 -4.08 6.65 15.95
CA VAL A 330 -3.99 7.43 14.71
C VAL A 330 -2.80 6.99 13.82
N GLY A 331 -2.10 5.92 14.20
CA GLY A 331 -0.94 5.43 13.46
C GLY A 331 0.31 6.30 13.58
N SER A 332 0.47 7.07 14.67
CA SER A 332 1.64 7.90 14.94
C SER A 332 2.64 7.17 15.84
N LEU A 333 3.88 7.02 15.38
CA LEU A 333 5.00 6.54 16.21
C LEU A 333 5.67 7.65 17.02
N GLY A 334 5.34 8.92 16.73
CA GLY A 334 6.00 10.07 17.32
C GLY A 334 7.35 10.35 16.68
N THR A 335 8.03 11.38 17.21
CA THR A 335 9.35 11.82 16.71
C THR A 335 10.47 11.64 17.73
N GLN A 336 10.19 11.04 18.88
CA GLN A 336 11.21 10.77 19.90
C GLN A 336 12.27 9.78 19.35
N GLY A 337 13.54 10.04 19.60
CA GLY A 337 14.67 9.22 19.14
C GLY A 337 14.97 9.32 17.65
N ARG A 338 14.21 10.13 16.86
CA ARG A 338 14.45 10.27 15.43
C ARG A 338 15.60 11.22 15.14
N LEU A 339 16.31 10.90 14.08
CA LEU A 339 17.41 11.73 13.58
C LEU A 339 16.86 13.04 13.00
N CYS A 340 17.57 14.14 13.24
CA CYS A 340 17.27 15.44 12.68
C CYS A 340 18.55 16.18 12.26
N ASN A 341 18.42 17.17 11.41
CA ASN A 341 19.51 18.00 10.94
C ASN A 341 19.53 19.34 11.71
N ARG A 342 20.59 19.61 12.46
CA ARG A 342 20.73 20.85 13.26
C ARG A 342 20.73 22.11 12.41
N THR A 343 21.34 22.06 11.23
CA THR A 343 21.55 23.24 10.37
C THR A 343 20.40 23.48 9.40
N SER A 344 19.50 22.51 9.22
CA SER A 344 18.37 22.63 8.29
C SER A 344 17.24 23.45 8.89
N GLN A 345 16.71 24.37 8.10
CA GLN A 345 15.46 25.10 8.38
C GLN A 345 14.22 24.35 7.83
N GLY A 346 14.44 23.25 7.10
CA GLY A 346 13.40 22.45 6.49
C GLY A 346 12.72 21.49 7.47
N MET A 347 11.87 20.63 6.93
CA MET A 347 11.09 19.64 7.70
C MET A 347 11.95 18.57 8.38
N ASP A 348 13.18 18.37 7.93
CA ASP A 348 14.21 17.52 8.53
C ASP A 348 14.97 18.22 9.66
N GLY A 349 14.78 19.55 9.81
CA GLY A 349 15.45 20.35 10.82
C GLY A 349 15.02 19.99 12.25
N CYS A 350 15.97 19.99 13.19
CA CYS A 350 15.72 19.62 14.59
C CYS A 350 14.61 20.47 15.24
N ASN A 351 14.52 21.75 14.90
CA ASN A 351 13.47 22.63 15.45
C ASN A 351 12.06 22.15 15.08
N LEU A 352 11.85 21.74 13.83
CA LEU A 352 10.56 21.28 13.34
C LEU A 352 10.34 19.79 13.67
N MET A 353 11.33 18.94 13.41
CA MET A 353 11.22 17.50 13.61
C MET A 353 10.97 17.14 15.08
N CYS A 354 11.69 17.77 16.01
CA CYS A 354 11.60 17.47 17.43
C CYS A 354 10.44 18.18 18.15
N CYS A 355 9.63 18.97 17.42
CA CYS A 355 8.42 19.61 17.95
C CYS A 355 8.67 20.44 19.21
N GLY A 356 9.78 21.16 19.29
CA GLY A 356 10.14 22.01 20.42
C GLY A 356 10.69 21.28 21.66
N ARG A 357 10.78 19.94 21.66
CA ARG A 357 11.32 19.18 22.81
C ARG A 357 12.85 19.25 22.94
N GLY A 358 13.54 19.79 21.94
CA GLY A 358 14.98 19.78 21.86
C GLY A 358 15.54 18.43 21.34
N TYR A 359 16.86 18.35 21.26
CA TYR A 359 17.55 17.19 20.72
C TYR A 359 18.84 16.91 21.49
N ASN A 360 19.30 15.68 21.44
CA ASN A 360 20.59 15.23 21.95
C ASN A 360 21.60 15.18 20.81
N THR A 361 22.88 15.47 21.12
CA THR A 361 23.97 15.35 20.15
C THR A 361 24.92 14.25 20.61
N GLN A 362 25.23 13.32 19.72
CA GLN A 362 26.18 12.22 19.95
C GLN A 362 27.22 12.21 18.84
N LYS A 363 28.46 11.93 19.18
CA LYS A 363 29.52 11.69 18.20
C LYS A 363 29.49 10.23 17.77
N THR A 364 29.37 10.02 16.47
CA THR A 364 29.34 8.67 15.89
C THR A 364 30.41 8.55 14.80
N MET A 365 31.11 7.42 14.80
CA MET A 365 32.08 7.12 13.76
C MET A 365 31.36 6.46 12.58
N ILE A 366 31.43 7.11 11.41
CA ILE A 366 30.89 6.57 10.16
C ILE A 366 32.06 6.05 9.33
N ARG A 367 31.88 4.81 8.84
CA ARG A 367 32.80 4.19 7.88
C ARG A 367 32.19 4.31 6.50
N GLU A 368 32.88 4.98 5.60
CA GLU A 368 32.43 5.16 4.22
C GLU A 368 33.54 4.81 3.23
N ARG A 369 33.16 4.38 2.04
CA ARG A 369 34.12 4.18 0.96
C ARG A 369 34.61 5.54 0.47
N CYS A 370 35.92 5.70 0.36
CA CYS A 370 36.57 6.93 -0.08
C CYS A 370 37.74 6.61 -1.01
N ASP A 371 38.31 7.63 -1.67
CA ASP A 371 39.44 7.49 -2.57
C ASP A 371 39.27 6.35 -3.57
N CYS A 372 38.06 6.23 -4.12
CA CYS A 372 37.74 5.15 -5.06
C CYS A 372 38.52 5.34 -6.36
N LYS A 373 39.29 4.34 -6.78
CA LYS A 373 40.00 4.28 -8.05
C LYS A 373 39.32 3.25 -8.95
N PHE A 374 38.98 3.67 -10.15
CA PHE A 374 38.49 2.76 -11.18
C PHE A 374 39.72 2.11 -11.88
N HIS A 375 39.75 0.78 -11.87
CA HIS A 375 40.73 0.01 -12.65
C HIS A 375 40.06 -0.44 -13.93
N TRP A 376 40.76 -0.14 -15.05
CA TRP A 376 40.28 -0.48 -16.38
C TRP A 376 40.04 -2.00 -16.45
N CYS A 377 38.91 -2.37 -17.04
CA CYS A 377 38.33 -3.69 -17.00
C CYS A 377 37.94 -4.15 -15.58
N CYS A 378 36.84 -3.54 -15.02
CA CYS A 378 35.85 -4.28 -14.28
C CYS A 378 35.77 -4.10 -12.78
N TYR A 379 36.62 -3.35 -12.09
CA TYR A 379 36.41 -3.15 -10.66
C TYR A 379 36.80 -1.74 -10.17
N VAL A 380 36.19 -1.37 -9.06
CA VAL A 380 36.50 -0.14 -8.36
C VAL A 380 37.12 -0.53 -7.00
N ASP A 381 38.36 -0.12 -6.77
CA ASP A 381 39.00 -0.23 -5.48
C ASP A 381 38.79 1.03 -4.65
N CYS A 382 38.31 0.89 -3.43
CA CYS A 382 38.01 1.99 -2.52
C CYS A 382 38.67 1.76 -1.17
N LYS A 383 39.26 2.81 -0.60
CA LYS A 383 39.68 2.82 0.80
C LYS A 383 38.43 2.93 1.69
N ILE A 384 38.54 2.49 2.92
CA ILE A 384 37.55 2.73 3.97
C ILE A 384 38.05 3.88 4.84
N CYS A 385 37.38 5.04 4.74
CA CYS A 385 37.65 6.18 5.62
C CYS A 385 36.72 6.16 6.80
N VAL A 386 37.25 6.53 7.96
CA VAL A 386 36.50 6.68 9.20
C VAL A 386 36.47 8.15 9.54
N LYS A 387 35.26 8.71 9.64
CA LYS A 387 35.08 10.10 10.11
C LYS A 387 34.12 10.15 11.29
N THR A 388 34.42 11.02 12.24
CA THR A 388 33.52 11.30 13.35
C THR A 388 32.55 12.41 12.94
N VAL A 389 31.26 12.14 13.07
CA VAL A 389 30.20 13.09 12.77
C VAL A 389 29.30 13.29 13.99
N ASP A 390 28.76 14.48 14.14
CA ASP A 390 27.76 14.78 15.15
C ASP A 390 26.38 14.33 14.61
N VAL A 391 25.74 13.44 15.35
CA VAL A 391 24.39 12.94 15.08
C VAL A 391 23.42 13.53 16.09
N HIS A 392 22.35 14.13 15.60
CA HIS A 392 21.33 14.77 16.43
C HIS A 392 20.05 13.92 16.46
N THR A 393 19.55 13.65 17.66
CA THR A 393 18.33 12.85 17.90
C THR A 393 17.35 13.60 18.76
N CYS A 394 16.06 13.59 18.38
CA CYS A 394 14.99 14.25 19.14
C CYS A 394 14.83 13.63 20.55
N LYS A 395 14.65 14.48 21.56
CA LYS A 395 14.29 14.07 22.92
C LYS A 395 12.86 13.54 23.00
#